data_44f8b79c3748930777139d96d398fdc1
#
_entry.id   44f8b79c3748930777139d96d398fdc1
#
_cell.length_a   1.000
_cell.length_b   1.000
_cell.length_c   1.000
_cell.angle_alpha   90.00
_cell.angle_beta   90.00
_cell.angle_gamma   90.00
#
_symmetry.space_group_name_H-M   'P 1'
#
loop_
_entity.id
_entity.type
_entity.pdbx_description
1 polymer ?
#
loop_
_entity_poly.entity_id
_entity_poly.type
_entity_poly.pdbx_seq_one_letter_code
_entity_poly.pdbx_strand_id
1 'polypeptide(L)'
;MTRPFNGKIAIDVRDSEQDWGAYTQASPPEGSPNVVYLLWDDTGIATWEMFGGLVEVPNMERIADRGLKYTNFHTTALCSPTRASLMTGRNPSAIGMNTISEAAMGYPGLNTHIPRNAAMVSEVLQVRGWSTFTCGKWHLTPTDEMNMAATKDHWPSGRGFDRNYSFLGGETSQWYPDLVEGNKMIDQPYPPEDGYHLSKDLVDQAITMIADAKQAAPQKPFFMYLTPGASHAPHHVFKEWADKYKGKFDAGYE
;
A
#
# COMPACT_ATOMS: atom_id res chain seq x y z
N MET A 1 14.07 12.28 10.74
CA MET A 1 15.09 13.33 10.97
C MET A 1 15.94 12.92 12.13
N THR A 2 17.24 12.86 11.96
CA THR A 2 18.17 12.65 13.07
C THR A 2 18.16 13.88 13.98
N ARG A 3 18.15 13.69 15.29
CA ARG A 3 18.31 14.80 16.25
C ARG A 3 19.75 15.34 16.23
N PRO A 4 19.99 16.57 16.69
CA PRO A 4 21.35 17.08 16.84
C PRO A 4 22.20 16.19 17.74
N PHE A 5 23.52 16.18 17.48
CA PHE A 5 24.48 15.53 18.36
C PHE A 5 24.52 16.23 19.72
N ASN A 6 24.30 15.47 20.80
CA ASN A 6 24.29 15.96 22.18
C ASN A 6 25.41 15.34 23.02
N GLY A 7 26.35 14.64 22.39
CA GLY A 7 27.55 14.12 23.04
C GLY A 7 28.58 15.21 23.30
N LYS A 8 29.76 14.80 23.80
CA LYS A 8 30.89 15.68 24.04
C LYS A 8 32.05 15.28 23.15
N ILE A 9 32.65 16.25 22.46
CA ILE A 9 33.86 16.06 21.69
C ILE A 9 35.02 16.73 22.48
N ALA A 10 36.00 15.96 22.92
CA ALA A 10 37.21 16.44 23.56
C ALA A 10 38.43 16.15 22.68
N ILE A 11 39.58 16.75 23.04
CA ILE A 11 40.88 16.48 22.35
C ILE A 11 41.27 15.02 22.50
N ASP A 12 41.09 14.47 23.70
CA ASP A 12 41.32 13.04 24.00
C ASP A 12 39.99 12.30 23.86
N VAL A 13 40.00 11.21 23.09
CA VAL A 13 38.80 10.37 22.89
C VAL A 13 38.27 9.77 24.19
N ARG A 14 39.14 9.57 25.21
CA ARG A 14 38.74 9.05 26.53
C ARG A 14 37.91 10.04 27.33
N ASP A 15 38.01 11.33 27.03
CA ASP A 15 37.23 12.42 27.63
C ASP A 15 36.01 12.81 26.81
N SER A 16 35.77 12.11 25.71
CA SER A 16 34.63 12.31 24.79
C SER A 16 33.46 11.41 25.20
N GLU A 17 32.24 11.89 24.96
CA GLU A 17 30.99 11.18 25.19
C GLU A 17 30.28 10.90 23.86
N GLN A 18 30.02 9.63 23.59
CA GLN A 18 29.36 9.22 22.35
C GLN A 18 27.86 9.51 22.38
N ASP A 19 27.30 9.84 21.24
CA ASP A 19 25.86 10.00 21.07
C ASP A 19 25.39 9.33 19.78
N TRP A 20 25.15 8.04 19.85
CA TRP A 20 24.65 7.24 18.74
C TRP A 20 23.26 7.65 18.27
N GLY A 21 22.43 8.22 19.17
CA GLY A 21 21.07 8.63 18.84
C GLY A 21 20.99 9.76 17.79
N ALA A 22 22.09 10.47 17.55
CA ALA A 22 22.19 11.46 16.47
C ALA A 22 22.31 10.82 15.08
N TYR A 23 22.71 9.54 15.00
CA TYR A 23 23.09 8.84 13.76
C TYR A 23 22.21 7.61 13.47
N THR A 24 21.42 7.18 14.44
CA THR A 24 20.53 6.02 14.29
C THR A 24 19.11 6.45 13.95
N GLN A 25 18.38 5.57 13.28
CA GLN A 25 16.95 5.77 13.04
C GLN A 25 16.22 5.92 14.39
N ALA A 26 15.21 6.80 14.43
CA ALA A 26 14.34 6.91 15.60
C ALA A 26 13.68 5.55 15.91
N SER A 27 13.59 5.21 17.18
CA SER A 27 12.83 4.05 17.62
C SER A 27 11.36 4.46 17.84
N PRO A 28 10.41 3.61 17.48
CA PRO A 28 9.01 3.86 17.80
C PRO A 28 8.81 3.78 19.33
N PRO A 29 7.74 4.39 19.86
CA PRO A 29 7.36 4.21 21.25
C PRO A 29 7.20 2.73 21.60
N GLU A 30 7.52 2.35 22.84
CA GLU A 30 7.30 0.99 23.33
C GLU A 30 5.81 0.60 23.20
N GLY A 31 5.53 -0.63 22.78
CA GLY A 31 4.17 -1.12 22.58
C GLY A 31 3.48 -0.61 21.31
N SER A 32 4.22 0.07 20.43
CA SER A 32 3.67 0.51 19.13
C SER A 32 3.15 -0.68 18.31
N PRO A 33 1.90 -0.59 17.76
CA PRO A 33 1.27 -1.70 17.06
C PRO A 33 1.84 -1.89 15.65
N ASN A 34 1.71 -3.10 15.13
CA ASN A 34 1.74 -3.31 13.68
C ASN A 34 0.45 -2.78 13.06
N VAL A 35 0.55 -2.24 11.85
CA VAL A 35 -0.60 -1.68 11.12
C VAL A 35 -0.67 -2.32 9.73
N VAL A 36 -1.84 -2.81 9.36
CA VAL A 36 -2.12 -3.31 8.01
C VAL A 36 -3.30 -2.53 7.45
N TYR A 37 -3.10 -1.88 6.31
CA TYR A 37 -4.18 -1.38 5.47
C TYR A 37 -4.42 -2.40 4.36
N LEU A 38 -5.56 -3.11 4.43
CA LEU A 38 -6.02 -3.97 3.35
C LEU A 38 -7.10 -3.20 2.58
N LEU A 39 -6.80 -2.80 1.36
CA LEU A 39 -7.70 -2.00 0.53
C LEU A 39 -8.11 -2.78 -0.71
N TRP A 40 -9.37 -3.17 -0.77
CA TRP A 40 -10.00 -3.76 -1.95
C TRP A 40 -10.35 -2.67 -2.96
N ASP A 41 -10.30 -3.02 -4.23
CA ASP A 41 -10.56 -2.09 -5.32
C ASP A 41 -11.94 -2.34 -5.94
N ASP A 42 -12.71 -1.29 -6.15
CA ASP A 42 -14.07 -1.33 -6.69
C ASP A 42 -15.00 -2.32 -5.96
N THR A 43 -14.90 -2.38 -4.64
CA THR A 43 -15.69 -3.30 -3.83
C THR A 43 -16.56 -2.54 -2.84
N GLY A 44 -17.86 -2.56 -3.08
CA GLY A 44 -18.86 -1.93 -2.21
C GLY A 44 -19.12 -2.74 -0.93
N ILE A 45 -19.57 -2.07 0.12
CA ILE A 45 -19.89 -2.69 1.42
C ILE A 45 -20.93 -3.81 1.29
N ALA A 46 -21.92 -3.65 0.39
CA ALA A 46 -22.97 -4.63 0.16
C ALA A 46 -22.50 -5.94 -0.53
N THR A 47 -21.25 -6.01 -0.95
CA THR A 47 -20.66 -7.23 -1.54
C THR A 47 -20.47 -8.33 -0.49
N TRP A 48 -20.07 -7.95 0.73
CA TRP A 48 -19.60 -8.86 1.76
C TRP A 48 -20.74 -9.43 2.61
N GLU A 49 -20.70 -10.76 2.88
CA GLU A 49 -21.67 -11.46 3.73
C GLU A 49 -21.81 -10.81 5.12
N MET A 50 -20.72 -10.36 5.72
CA MET A 50 -20.70 -9.68 7.02
C MET A 50 -21.49 -8.36 7.07
N PHE A 51 -21.89 -7.82 5.92
CA PHE A 51 -22.76 -6.64 5.75
C PHE A 51 -24.07 -6.98 5.02
N GLY A 52 -24.40 -8.27 4.86
CA GLY A 52 -25.63 -8.74 4.21
C GLY A 52 -25.49 -9.04 2.72
N GLY A 53 -24.28 -8.99 2.16
CA GLY A 53 -23.98 -9.35 0.78
C GLY A 53 -23.94 -10.87 0.55
N LEU A 54 -23.58 -11.27 -0.68
CA LEU A 54 -23.58 -12.67 -1.10
C LEU A 54 -22.17 -13.30 -1.17
N VAL A 55 -21.11 -12.51 -1.01
CA VAL A 55 -19.74 -12.99 -1.08
C VAL A 55 -19.22 -13.37 0.30
N GLU A 56 -18.94 -14.66 0.47
CA GLU A 56 -18.41 -15.21 1.71
C GLU A 56 -16.97 -14.80 1.94
N VAL A 57 -16.68 -14.21 3.09
CA VAL A 57 -15.35 -13.72 3.47
C VAL A 57 -14.96 -14.14 4.90
N PRO A 58 -14.91 -15.44 5.19
CA PRO A 58 -14.81 -15.98 6.56
C PRO A 58 -13.58 -15.51 7.33
N ASN A 59 -12.47 -15.25 6.64
CA ASN A 59 -11.26 -14.72 7.30
C ASN A 59 -11.38 -13.25 7.66
N MET A 60 -12.10 -12.46 6.88
CA MET A 60 -12.38 -11.07 7.22
C MET A 60 -13.42 -10.97 8.34
N GLU A 61 -14.40 -11.84 8.36
CA GLU A 61 -15.35 -11.95 9.48
C GLU A 61 -14.64 -12.22 10.80
N ARG A 62 -13.66 -13.15 10.84
CA ARG A 62 -12.84 -13.40 12.03
C ARG A 62 -12.10 -12.16 12.54
N ILE A 63 -11.71 -11.24 11.66
CA ILE A 63 -11.11 -9.96 12.03
C ILE A 63 -12.19 -9.01 12.53
N ALA A 64 -13.31 -8.91 11.81
CA ALA A 64 -14.44 -8.06 12.14
C ALA A 64 -15.07 -8.40 13.50
N ASP A 65 -15.13 -9.67 13.87
CA ASP A 65 -15.63 -10.15 15.17
C ASP A 65 -14.78 -9.73 16.38
N ARG A 66 -13.52 -9.34 16.10
CA ARG A 66 -12.57 -8.85 17.12
C ARG A 66 -12.38 -7.33 17.06
N GLY A 67 -13.08 -6.65 16.17
CA GLY A 67 -12.90 -5.24 15.87
C GLY A 67 -14.21 -4.48 15.75
N LEU A 68 -14.19 -3.43 14.97
CA LEU A 68 -15.34 -2.58 14.69
C LEU A 68 -15.76 -2.73 13.23
N LYS A 69 -17.07 -2.82 12.99
CA LYS A 69 -17.67 -2.73 11.66
C LYS A 69 -18.32 -1.36 11.49
N TYR A 70 -17.77 -0.54 10.58
CA TYR A 70 -18.33 0.77 10.27
C TYR A 70 -19.42 0.62 9.17
N THR A 71 -20.64 1.02 9.47
CA THR A 71 -21.77 1.02 8.53
C THR A 71 -21.98 2.37 7.85
N ASN A 72 -21.28 3.40 8.31
CA ASN A 72 -21.28 4.74 7.73
C ASN A 72 -19.83 5.15 7.40
N PHE A 73 -19.26 4.51 6.38
CA PHE A 73 -17.90 4.74 5.89
C PHE A 73 -17.97 5.16 4.42
N HIS A 74 -17.38 6.29 4.09
CA HIS A 74 -17.40 6.85 2.75
C HIS A 74 -15.99 7.01 2.21
N THR A 75 -15.83 6.76 0.91
CA THR A 75 -14.63 7.04 0.13
C THR A 75 -14.93 8.11 -0.91
N THR A 76 -13.93 8.55 -1.67
CA THR A 76 -14.18 9.30 -2.90
C THR A 76 -14.72 8.38 -3.99
N ALA A 77 -15.19 8.95 -5.09
CA ALA A 77 -15.80 8.20 -6.18
C ALA A 77 -14.79 7.40 -7.04
N LEU A 78 -13.47 7.65 -6.90
CA LEU A 78 -12.41 7.07 -7.74
C LEU A 78 -11.26 6.53 -6.88
N CYS A 79 -10.49 5.60 -7.48
CA CYS A 79 -9.39 4.90 -6.82
C CYS A 79 -8.22 5.82 -6.42
N SER A 80 -7.61 6.58 -7.33
CA SER A 80 -6.47 7.46 -6.98
C SER A 80 -6.83 8.52 -5.95
N PRO A 81 -7.96 9.26 -6.06
CA PRO A 81 -8.38 10.21 -5.04
C PRO A 81 -8.60 9.57 -3.66
N THR A 82 -9.20 8.38 -3.61
CA THR A 82 -9.40 7.63 -2.35
C THR A 82 -8.06 7.22 -1.74
N ARG A 83 -7.15 6.67 -2.56
CA ARG A 83 -5.81 6.26 -2.11
C ARG A 83 -5.00 7.44 -1.61
N ALA A 84 -5.03 8.56 -2.32
CA ALA A 84 -4.38 9.79 -1.92
C ALA A 84 -4.92 10.32 -0.59
N SER A 85 -6.23 10.36 -0.43
CA SER A 85 -6.88 10.79 0.82
C SER A 85 -6.55 9.86 1.98
N LEU A 86 -6.58 8.54 1.77
CA LEU A 86 -6.23 7.54 2.78
C LEU A 86 -4.77 7.69 3.23
N MET A 87 -3.85 7.88 2.28
CA MET A 87 -2.42 7.97 2.59
C MET A 87 -2.00 9.30 3.19
N THR A 88 -2.69 10.40 2.86
CA THR A 88 -2.28 11.75 3.30
C THR A 88 -3.18 12.36 4.38
N GLY A 89 -4.38 11.82 4.59
CA GLY A 89 -5.41 12.42 5.45
C GLY A 89 -5.95 13.75 4.90
N ARG A 90 -5.75 14.06 3.61
CA ARG A 90 -6.13 15.34 3.00
C ARG A 90 -7.21 15.16 1.95
N ASN A 91 -7.95 16.23 1.67
CA ASN A 91 -8.86 16.29 0.53
C ASN A 91 -8.04 16.15 -0.78
N PRO A 92 -8.42 15.26 -1.71
CA PRO A 92 -7.64 14.99 -2.91
C PRO A 92 -7.49 16.21 -3.82
N SER A 93 -8.49 17.10 -3.88
CA SER A 93 -8.40 18.35 -4.64
C SER A 93 -7.29 19.29 -4.12
N ALA A 94 -7.03 19.26 -2.79
CA ALA A 94 -6.02 20.11 -2.19
C ALA A 94 -4.58 19.63 -2.43
N ILE A 95 -4.42 18.38 -2.91
CA ILE A 95 -3.13 17.74 -3.14
C ILE A 95 -2.92 17.30 -4.60
N GLY A 96 -3.70 17.86 -5.52
CA GLY A 96 -3.54 17.60 -6.96
C GLY A 96 -4.16 16.30 -7.46
N MET A 97 -4.83 15.51 -6.62
CA MET A 97 -5.29 14.16 -6.94
C MET A 97 -6.83 14.05 -6.96
N ASN A 98 -7.52 14.98 -7.59
CA ASN A 98 -8.99 14.93 -7.71
C ASN A 98 -9.48 14.10 -8.91
N THR A 99 -8.58 13.44 -9.62
CA THR A 99 -8.88 12.50 -10.72
C THR A 99 -7.88 11.33 -10.65
N ILE A 100 -8.06 10.32 -11.50
CA ILE A 100 -7.10 9.22 -11.67
C ILE A 100 -5.88 9.67 -12.47
N SER A 101 -4.75 8.97 -12.31
CA SER A 101 -3.48 9.32 -12.96
C SER A 101 -3.59 9.41 -14.48
N GLU A 102 -4.40 8.53 -15.08
CA GLU A 102 -4.62 8.45 -16.53
C GLU A 102 -5.48 9.58 -17.10
N ALA A 103 -6.24 10.29 -16.26
CA ALA A 103 -7.07 11.41 -16.63
C ALA A 103 -6.53 12.75 -16.10
N ALA A 104 -5.23 12.82 -15.86
CA ALA A 104 -4.56 14.02 -15.38
C ALA A 104 -4.75 15.21 -16.34
N MET A 105 -4.95 16.39 -15.76
CA MET A 105 -5.04 17.65 -16.47
C MET A 105 -4.11 18.66 -15.82
N GLY A 106 -3.46 19.52 -16.59
CA GLY A 106 -2.48 20.52 -16.11
C GLY A 106 -3.10 21.67 -15.29
N TYR A 107 -4.08 21.37 -14.44
CA TYR A 107 -4.70 22.33 -13.55
C TYR A 107 -4.39 22.03 -12.07
N PRO A 108 -4.32 23.05 -11.20
CA PRO A 108 -4.29 22.83 -9.76
C PRO A 108 -5.44 21.91 -9.32
N GLY A 109 -5.13 20.90 -8.51
CA GLY A 109 -6.10 19.91 -8.06
C GLY A 109 -6.31 18.71 -8.98
N LEU A 110 -5.87 18.74 -10.25
CA LEU A 110 -6.08 17.69 -11.26
C LEU A 110 -4.78 17.17 -11.91
N ASN A 111 -3.62 17.68 -11.50
CA ASN A 111 -2.33 17.37 -12.12
C ASN A 111 -1.73 16.02 -11.69
N THR A 112 -2.32 15.35 -10.71
CA THR A 112 -1.93 14.05 -10.15
C THR A 112 -0.53 13.98 -9.51
N HIS A 113 0.14 15.11 -9.34
CA HIS A 113 1.42 15.23 -8.67
C HIS A 113 1.20 15.62 -7.19
N ILE A 114 1.15 14.63 -6.30
CA ILE A 114 0.99 14.87 -4.86
C ILE A 114 2.24 15.58 -4.32
N PRO A 115 2.14 16.82 -3.82
CA PRO A 115 3.30 17.59 -3.43
C PRO A 115 3.97 17.00 -2.17
N ARG A 116 5.28 17.25 -2.03
CA ARG A 116 6.07 16.74 -0.89
C ARG A 116 5.61 17.26 0.47
N ASN A 117 4.97 18.43 0.54
CA ASN A 117 4.38 18.97 1.77
C ASN A 117 3.07 18.30 2.18
N ALA A 118 2.53 17.41 1.36
CA ALA A 118 1.47 16.48 1.70
C ALA A 118 2.10 15.12 2.05
N ALA A 119 2.63 14.99 3.26
CA ALA A 119 3.25 13.76 3.73
C ALA A 119 2.25 12.61 3.75
N MET A 120 2.71 11.43 3.36
CA MET A 120 1.95 10.18 3.46
C MET A 120 2.18 9.50 4.82
N VAL A 121 1.22 8.70 5.25
CA VAL A 121 1.34 7.92 6.49
C VAL A 121 2.59 7.03 6.50
N SER A 122 2.98 6.48 5.35
CA SER A 122 4.24 5.74 5.17
C SER A 122 5.47 6.58 5.52
N GLU A 123 5.56 7.81 4.99
CA GLU A 123 6.66 8.74 5.29
C GLU A 123 6.70 9.11 6.77
N VAL A 124 5.54 9.36 7.37
CA VAL A 124 5.44 9.69 8.81
C VAL A 124 5.87 8.53 9.69
N LEU A 125 5.42 7.31 9.39
CA LEU A 125 5.76 6.13 10.17
C LEU A 125 7.22 5.71 9.97
N GLN A 126 7.74 5.78 8.74
CA GLN A 126 9.13 5.47 8.43
C GLN A 126 10.10 6.32 9.26
N VAL A 127 9.92 7.65 9.30
CA VAL A 127 10.80 8.53 10.08
C VAL A 127 10.64 8.35 11.58
N ARG A 128 9.57 7.71 12.03
CA ARG A 128 9.30 7.36 13.43
C ARG A 128 9.72 5.95 13.80
N GLY A 129 10.36 5.21 12.89
CA GLY A 129 10.99 3.93 13.18
C GLY A 129 10.18 2.69 12.84
N TRP A 130 9.02 2.81 12.17
CA TRP A 130 8.34 1.64 11.61
C TRP A 130 9.09 1.10 10.38
N SER A 131 9.01 -0.20 10.15
CA SER A 131 9.28 -0.76 8.83
C SER A 131 8.06 -0.57 7.96
N THR A 132 8.23 -0.10 6.73
CA THR A 132 7.11 0.30 5.85
C THR A 132 7.13 -0.49 4.57
N PHE A 133 6.01 -1.17 4.27
CA PHE A 133 5.90 -2.10 3.15
C PHE A 133 4.64 -1.83 2.34
N THR A 134 4.70 -2.02 1.03
CA THR A 134 3.51 -2.05 0.18
C THR A 134 3.58 -3.19 -0.82
N CYS A 135 2.43 -3.85 -1.02
CA CYS A 135 2.21 -4.86 -2.03
C CYS A 135 0.90 -4.60 -2.77
N GLY A 136 0.97 -4.49 -4.12
CA GLY A 136 -0.19 -4.36 -4.99
C GLY A 136 -0.36 -3.00 -5.65
N LYS A 137 -1.61 -2.61 -5.90
CA LYS A 137 -1.97 -1.39 -6.63
C LYS A 137 -1.52 -0.13 -5.90
N TRP A 138 -0.66 0.64 -6.53
CA TRP A 138 -0.25 1.96 -6.03
C TRP A 138 -1.17 3.08 -6.51
N HIS A 139 -1.25 3.30 -7.80
CA HIS A 139 -2.10 4.25 -8.52
C HIS A 139 -2.02 5.70 -8.00
N LEU A 140 -0.83 6.11 -7.55
CA LEU A 140 -0.50 7.47 -7.08
C LEU A 140 0.74 8.04 -7.78
N THR A 141 1.28 7.34 -8.77
CA THR A 141 2.34 7.84 -9.64
C THR A 141 1.70 8.58 -10.83
N PRO A 142 2.12 9.81 -11.16
CA PRO A 142 1.73 10.47 -12.40
C PRO A 142 2.12 9.63 -13.62
N THR A 143 1.30 9.63 -14.66
CA THR A 143 1.51 8.79 -15.84
C THR A 143 2.85 9.05 -16.53
N ASP A 144 3.31 10.29 -16.57
CA ASP A 144 4.61 10.68 -17.13
C ASP A 144 5.81 10.18 -16.31
N GLU A 145 5.59 9.78 -15.05
CA GLU A 145 6.60 9.18 -14.18
C GLU A 145 6.57 7.64 -14.14
N MET A 146 5.61 6.99 -14.79
CA MET A 146 5.49 5.50 -14.83
C MET A 146 6.49 4.85 -15.78
N ASN A 147 7.74 5.29 -15.78
CA ASN A 147 8.80 4.74 -16.63
C ASN A 147 10.17 4.73 -15.93
N MET A 148 11.12 3.97 -16.48
CA MET A 148 12.42 3.78 -15.85
C MET A 148 13.33 5.01 -15.90
N ALA A 149 13.10 5.95 -16.84
CA ALA A 149 13.90 7.17 -17.00
C ALA A 149 13.43 8.33 -16.11
N ALA A 150 12.17 8.30 -15.66
CA ALA A 150 11.60 9.34 -14.82
C ALA A 150 12.13 9.31 -13.38
N THR A 151 11.87 10.40 -12.65
CA THR A 151 12.06 10.43 -11.19
C THR A 151 11.24 9.33 -10.50
N LYS A 152 11.69 8.90 -9.34
CA LYS A 152 10.96 7.94 -8.49
C LYS A 152 10.26 8.64 -7.31
N ASP A 153 10.10 9.96 -7.39
CA ASP A 153 9.57 10.77 -6.31
C ASP A 153 8.12 10.43 -5.93
N HIS A 154 7.29 9.99 -6.88
CA HIS A 154 5.92 9.55 -6.65
C HIS A 154 5.76 8.03 -6.68
N TRP A 155 6.83 7.28 -6.86
CA TRP A 155 6.84 5.84 -6.70
C TRP A 155 6.74 5.46 -5.20
N PRO A 156 6.32 4.24 -4.86
CA PRO A 156 6.24 3.82 -3.45
C PRO A 156 7.52 4.06 -2.66
N SER A 157 8.68 3.73 -3.24
CA SER A 157 10.00 3.97 -2.63
C SER A 157 10.29 5.45 -2.34
N GLY A 158 9.83 6.36 -3.21
CA GLY A 158 9.94 7.80 -3.03
C GLY A 158 8.94 8.38 -2.02
N ARG A 159 7.94 7.59 -1.61
CA ARG A 159 6.86 8.00 -0.70
C ARG A 159 6.86 7.19 0.61
N GLY A 160 8.07 6.86 1.10
CA GLY A 160 8.27 6.36 2.45
C GLY A 160 8.01 4.88 2.64
N PHE A 161 8.13 4.05 1.60
CA PHE A 161 8.14 2.61 1.72
C PHE A 161 9.55 2.04 1.61
N ASP A 162 9.98 1.29 2.63
CA ASP A 162 11.28 0.61 2.66
C ASP A 162 11.36 -0.51 1.61
N ARG A 163 10.23 -1.19 1.38
CA ARG A 163 10.09 -2.23 0.35
C ARG A 163 8.74 -2.09 -0.34
N ASN A 164 8.73 -2.36 -1.63
CA ASN A 164 7.51 -2.43 -2.43
C ASN A 164 7.57 -3.59 -3.43
N TYR A 165 6.42 -4.18 -3.66
CA TYR A 165 6.13 -5.12 -4.74
C TYR A 165 4.76 -4.76 -5.29
N SER A 166 4.70 -3.99 -6.38
CA SER A 166 3.52 -3.23 -6.73
C SER A 166 3.32 -3.15 -8.24
N PHE A 167 2.14 -2.69 -8.65
CA PHE A 167 1.94 -2.12 -9.98
C PHE A 167 1.52 -0.65 -9.84
N LEU A 168 1.96 0.18 -10.79
CA LEU A 168 1.85 1.64 -10.66
C LEU A 168 0.53 2.19 -11.21
N GLY A 169 -0.04 1.54 -12.21
CA GLY A 169 -1.24 1.97 -12.92
C GLY A 169 -2.55 1.67 -12.19
N GLY A 170 -3.65 2.04 -12.84
CA GLY A 170 -5.01 1.84 -12.33
C GLY A 170 -5.48 0.40 -12.37
N GLU A 171 -4.96 -0.38 -13.31
CA GLU A 171 -5.28 -1.80 -13.49
C GLU A 171 -4.06 -2.56 -14.03
N THR A 172 -4.09 -3.86 -13.92
CA THR A 172 -3.11 -4.75 -14.54
C THR A 172 -3.70 -6.15 -14.71
N SER A 173 -3.14 -6.95 -15.61
CA SER A 173 -3.52 -8.36 -15.75
C SER A 173 -3.25 -9.12 -14.45
N GLN A 174 -4.19 -9.98 -14.02
CA GLN A 174 -3.95 -10.88 -12.89
C GLN A 174 -3.05 -12.06 -13.24
N TRP A 175 -2.85 -12.31 -14.57
CA TRP A 175 -2.03 -13.40 -15.10
C TRP A 175 -0.63 -12.94 -15.53
N TYR A 176 -0.53 -11.75 -16.11
CA TYR A 176 0.69 -11.14 -16.63
C TYR A 176 0.74 -9.67 -16.20
N PRO A 177 0.99 -9.39 -14.92
CA PRO A 177 0.96 -8.03 -14.38
C PRO A 177 2.19 -7.20 -14.76
N ASP A 178 2.01 -5.88 -14.87
CA ASP A 178 3.09 -4.91 -14.94
C ASP A 178 3.64 -4.66 -13.54
N LEU A 179 4.64 -5.42 -13.12
CA LEU A 179 5.18 -5.37 -11.76
C LEU A 179 6.39 -4.46 -11.63
N VAL A 180 6.50 -3.85 -10.46
CA VAL A 180 7.69 -3.15 -9.98
C VAL A 180 8.11 -3.67 -8.61
N GLU A 181 9.40 -3.89 -8.44
CA GLU A 181 10.03 -4.17 -7.14
C GLU A 181 11.10 -3.12 -6.87
N GLY A 182 10.99 -2.41 -5.76
CA GLY A 182 11.85 -1.25 -5.51
C GLY A 182 11.67 -0.20 -6.61
N ASN A 183 12.70 0.05 -7.39
CA ASN A 183 12.71 1.04 -8.48
C ASN A 183 12.94 0.40 -9.86
N LYS A 184 12.61 -0.86 -10.03
CA LYS A 184 12.77 -1.59 -11.30
C LYS A 184 11.49 -2.30 -11.71
N MET A 185 11.25 -2.38 -13.01
CA MET A 185 10.26 -3.29 -13.59
C MET A 185 10.75 -4.73 -13.45
N ILE A 186 9.84 -5.64 -13.16
CA ILE A 186 10.11 -7.07 -13.06
C ILE A 186 9.02 -7.88 -13.75
N ASP A 187 9.33 -9.10 -14.13
CA ASP A 187 8.35 -10.09 -14.57
C ASP A 187 7.79 -10.84 -13.36
N GLN A 188 6.62 -11.47 -13.52
CA GLN A 188 6.09 -12.40 -12.53
C GLN A 188 7.00 -13.61 -12.33
N PRO A 189 7.02 -14.22 -11.13
CA PRO A 189 8.00 -15.28 -10.80
C PRO A 189 7.80 -16.58 -11.56
N TYR A 190 6.61 -16.86 -12.06
CA TYR A 190 6.25 -18.05 -12.84
C TYR A 190 4.99 -17.79 -13.69
N PRO A 191 4.73 -18.55 -14.77
CA PRO A 191 3.61 -18.29 -15.65
C PRO A 191 2.28 -18.83 -15.07
N PRO A 192 1.13 -18.38 -15.61
CA PRO A 192 -0.20 -18.84 -15.19
C PRO A 192 -0.42 -20.33 -15.30
N GLU A 193 0.22 -21.00 -16.28
CA GLU A 193 0.16 -22.45 -16.48
C GLU A 193 0.70 -23.22 -15.27
N ASP A 194 1.63 -22.61 -14.52
CA ASP A 194 2.18 -23.15 -13.27
C ASP A 194 1.41 -22.65 -12.02
N GLY A 195 0.23 -22.06 -12.23
CA GLY A 195 -0.66 -21.63 -11.17
C GLY A 195 -0.42 -20.20 -10.65
N TYR A 196 0.23 -19.34 -11.43
CA TYR A 196 0.40 -17.94 -11.06
C TYR A 196 -0.95 -17.20 -11.03
N HIS A 197 -1.12 -16.39 -10.02
CA HIS A 197 -2.17 -15.37 -9.94
C HIS A 197 -1.69 -14.22 -9.06
N LEU A 198 -1.83 -12.99 -9.55
CA LEU A 198 -1.31 -11.80 -8.89
C LEU A 198 -1.77 -11.67 -7.43
N SER A 199 -3.04 -11.90 -7.13
CA SER A 199 -3.55 -11.75 -5.75
C SER A 199 -2.85 -12.69 -4.77
N LYS A 200 -2.50 -13.91 -5.19
CA LYS A 200 -1.74 -14.87 -4.37
C LYS A 200 -0.29 -14.38 -4.19
N ASP A 201 0.36 -14.01 -5.28
CA ASP A 201 1.74 -13.54 -5.28
C ASP A 201 1.91 -12.32 -4.36
N LEU A 202 1.02 -11.33 -4.44
CA LEU A 202 1.06 -10.14 -3.57
C LEU A 202 0.99 -10.51 -2.08
N VAL A 203 0.18 -11.48 -1.71
CA VAL A 203 0.08 -11.95 -0.32
C VAL A 203 1.34 -12.69 0.11
N ASP A 204 1.89 -13.56 -0.74
CA ASP A 204 3.14 -14.29 -0.46
C ASP A 204 4.31 -13.31 -0.28
N GLN A 205 4.41 -12.26 -1.10
CA GLN A 205 5.40 -11.20 -0.95
C GLN A 205 5.20 -10.39 0.34
N ALA A 206 3.96 -10.05 0.68
CA ALA A 206 3.66 -9.35 1.92
C ALA A 206 4.08 -10.17 3.16
N ILE A 207 3.76 -11.47 3.17
CA ILE A 207 4.17 -12.40 4.25
C ILE A 207 5.69 -12.46 4.34
N THR A 208 6.38 -12.57 3.21
CA THR A 208 7.86 -12.61 3.15
C THR A 208 8.46 -11.33 3.71
N MET A 209 7.96 -10.15 3.31
CA MET A 209 8.46 -8.87 3.82
C MET A 209 8.29 -8.73 5.34
N ILE A 210 7.15 -9.18 5.87
CA ILE A 210 6.87 -9.17 7.31
C ILE A 210 7.78 -10.17 8.05
N ALA A 211 7.94 -11.38 7.52
CA ALA A 211 8.77 -12.42 8.12
C ALA A 211 10.23 -11.99 8.21
N ASP A 212 10.80 -11.47 7.12
CA ASP A 212 12.16 -10.93 7.07
C ASP A 212 12.39 -9.83 8.10
N ALA A 213 11.46 -8.87 8.17
CA ALA A 213 11.56 -7.77 9.12
C ALA A 213 11.48 -8.25 10.57
N LYS A 214 10.56 -9.16 10.87
CA LYS A 214 10.38 -9.72 12.23
C LYS A 214 11.51 -10.65 12.64
N GLN A 215 12.14 -11.35 11.71
CA GLN A 215 13.32 -12.16 11.99
C GLN A 215 14.51 -11.27 12.38
N ALA A 216 14.71 -10.15 11.67
CA ALA A 216 15.84 -9.23 11.94
C ALA A 216 15.58 -8.32 13.15
N ALA A 217 14.35 -7.87 13.35
CA ALA A 217 13.96 -6.91 14.40
C ALA A 217 12.57 -7.26 14.98
N PRO A 218 12.44 -8.28 15.85
CA PRO A 218 11.15 -8.80 16.32
C PRO A 218 10.26 -7.75 16.98
N GLN A 219 10.84 -6.79 17.67
CA GLN A 219 10.09 -5.73 18.39
C GLN A 219 9.78 -4.51 17.54
N LYS A 220 10.43 -4.36 16.36
CA LYS A 220 10.15 -3.23 15.46
C LYS A 220 8.78 -3.39 14.84
N PRO A 221 7.85 -2.42 15.00
CA PRO A 221 6.55 -2.49 14.33
C PRO A 221 6.68 -2.27 12.83
N PHE A 222 5.67 -2.71 12.10
CA PHE A 222 5.58 -2.47 10.66
C PHE A 222 4.26 -1.80 10.28
N PHE A 223 4.28 -1.10 9.16
CA PHE A 223 3.13 -0.65 8.40
C PHE A 223 3.13 -1.38 7.05
N MET A 224 2.06 -2.09 6.75
CA MET A 224 1.83 -2.78 5.48
C MET A 224 0.62 -2.15 4.77
N TYR A 225 0.85 -1.65 3.56
CA TYR A 225 -0.20 -1.22 2.64
C TYR A 225 -0.40 -2.34 1.60
N LEU A 226 -1.38 -3.21 1.83
CA LEU A 226 -1.71 -4.36 0.98
C LEU A 226 -2.95 -4.03 0.15
N THR A 227 -2.78 -3.93 -1.15
CA THR A 227 -3.79 -3.43 -2.08
C THR A 227 -3.90 -4.35 -3.29
N PRO A 228 -4.49 -5.55 -3.16
CA PRO A 228 -4.72 -6.40 -4.31
C PRO A 228 -5.59 -5.64 -5.32
N GLY A 229 -5.29 -5.66 -6.58
CA GLY A 229 -6.09 -4.96 -7.60
C GLY A 229 -7.51 -5.51 -7.77
N ALA A 230 -7.82 -6.63 -7.15
CA ALA A 230 -9.17 -7.19 -7.09
C ALA A 230 -10.07 -6.31 -6.18
N SER A 231 -11.35 -6.11 -6.51
CA SER A 231 -12.13 -6.71 -7.62
C SER A 231 -12.21 -5.87 -8.90
N HIS A 232 -11.32 -4.89 -9.10
CA HIS A 232 -11.27 -4.10 -10.32
C HIS A 232 -11.05 -4.98 -11.57
N ALA A 233 -11.54 -4.54 -12.72
CA ALA A 233 -11.23 -5.16 -14.00
C ALA A 233 -9.69 -5.16 -14.26
N PRO A 234 -9.16 -6.12 -15.04
CA PRO A 234 -9.85 -7.26 -15.66
C PRO A 234 -10.18 -8.34 -14.60
N HIS A 235 -11.38 -8.90 -14.68
CA HIS A 235 -11.88 -9.91 -13.71
C HIS A 235 -11.28 -11.30 -13.99
N HIS A 236 -9.98 -11.39 -13.96
CA HIS A 236 -9.27 -12.65 -14.15
C HIS A 236 -9.31 -13.48 -12.86
N VAL A 237 -9.84 -14.70 -12.94
CA VAL A 237 -9.95 -15.61 -11.80
C VAL A 237 -9.89 -17.06 -12.28
N PHE A 238 -9.35 -17.95 -11.47
CA PHE A 238 -9.42 -19.39 -11.76
C PHE A 238 -10.87 -19.87 -11.80
N LYS A 239 -11.16 -20.78 -12.73
CA LYS A 239 -12.52 -21.29 -12.98
C LYS A 239 -13.19 -21.85 -11.71
N GLU A 240 -12.44 -22.49 -10.85
CA GLU A 240 -12.95 -23.05 -9.58
C GLU A 240 -13.55 -22.00 -8.65
N TRP A 241 -13.01 -20.80 -8.61
CA TRP A 241 -13.57 -19.68 -7.84
C TRP A 241 -14.84 -19.11 -8.47
N ALA A 242 -14.86 -18.98 -9.81
CA ALA A 242 -16.05 -18.56 -10.53
C ALA A 242 -17.19 -19.57 -10.37
N ASP A 243 -16.89 -20.86 -10.48
CA ASP A 243 -17.88 -21.94 -10.35
C ASP A 243 -18.50 -22.01 -8.94
N LYS A 244 -17.80 -21.56 -7.90
CA LYS A 244 -18.33 -21.49 -6.52
C LYS A 244 -19.59 -20.63 -6.41
N TYR A 245 -19.70 -19.60 -7.25
CA TYR A 245 -20.80 -18.64 -7.24
C TYR A 245 -21.77 -18.81 -8.40
N LYS A 246 -21.61 -19.84 -9.23
CA LYS A 246 -22.52 -20.11 -10.33
C LYS A 246 -23.96 -20.29 -9.83
N GLY A 247 -24.88 -19.54 -10.43
CA GLY A 247 -26.30 -19.56 -10.05
C GLY A 247 -26.65 -18.73 -8.81
N LYS A 248 -25.70 -18.10 -8.14
CA LYS A 248 -25.96 -17.23 -6.97
C LYS A 248 -26.32 -15.79 -7.39
N PHE A 249 -25.97 -15.37 -8.60
CA PHE A 249 -26.12 -14.00 -9.11
C PHE A 249 -26.98 -13.94 -10.38
N ASP A 250 -27.85 -14.91 -10.61
CA ASP A 250 -28.70 -15.01 -11.82
C ASP A 250 -29.75 -13.88 -11.89
N ALA A 251 -30.01 -13.17 -10.79
CA ALA A 251 -30.87 -11.99 -10.75
C ALA A 251 -30.25 -10.73 -11.39
N GLY A 252 -28.96 -10.77 -11.73
CA GLY A 252 -28.21 -9.63 -12.28
C GLY A 252 -27.60 -8.75 -11.19
N TYR A 253 -27.33 -7.49 -11.56
CA TYR A 253 -26.66 -6.50 -10.67
C TYR A 253 -27.66 -5.61 -9.91
N GLU A 254 -28.95 -5.84 -9.99
CA GLU A 254 -29.99 -5.06 -9.31
C GLU A 254 -30.35 -5.60 -7.93
#